data_a36f1b607c8738933ea57d3f8127f6e5
#
_entry.id   a36f1b607c8738933ea57d3f8127f6e5
#
_cell.length_a   1.000
_cell.length_b   1.000
_cell.length_c   1.000
_cell.angle_alpha   90.00
_cell.angle_beta   90.00
_cell.angle_gamma   90.00
#
_symmetry.space_group_name_H-M   'P 1'
#
loop_
_entity.id
_entity.type
_entity.pdbx_description
1 polymer ?
#
loop_
_entity_poly.entity_id
_entity_poly.type
_entity_poly.pdbx_seq_one_letter_code
_entity_poly.pdbx_strand_id
1 'polypeptide(L)'
;MKKLNILILSALTAVSGSALAMGGSIEQGKNFTNLNVEMGKSTSGLYAEGNWLKNTDDGTQTGGVGAGYNLEVGPVMLNAGAKAIYLGPKKGDNGVAFPIGGGVSVALTDSINVFGEGYVAPNGLNNSVKNYVEANGGVSWTPIKPVTLKVGYRHVSVDGKDGRPGHTLVDGAYVGGGVSF
;
A
#
# COMPACT_ATOMS: atom_id res chain seq x y z
N MET A 1 -3.18 13.75 -21.86
CA MET A 1 -3.45 13.66 -20.42
C MET A 1 -4.87 13.22 -20.05
N LYS A 2 -5.88 13.31 -20.93
CA LYS A 2 -7.27 12.88 -20.64
C LYS A 2 -7.55 11.38 -20.79
N LYS A 3 -6.67 10.62 -21.45
CA LYS A 3 -6.89 9.17 -21.71
C LYS A 3 -6.41 8.23 -20.57
N LEU A 4 -5.57 8.72 -19.67
CA LEU A 4 -5.06 7.92 -18.55
C LEU A 4 -6.08 7.78 -17.41
N ASN A 5 -6.94 8.79 -17.21
CA ASN A 5 -7.92 8.78 -16.12
C ASN A 5 -9.10 7.81 -16.36
N ILE A 6 -9.36 7.42 -17.60
CA ILE A 6 -10.46 6.49 -17.95
C ILE A 6 -10.04 5.04 -17.75
N LEU A 7 -8.76 4.72 -17.91
CA LEU A 7 -8.23 3.36 -17.75
C LEU A 7 -8.20 2.90 -16.28
N ILE A 8 -8.07 3.83 -15.34
CA ILE A 8 -8.05 3.54 -13.90
C ILE A 8 -9.46 3.21 -13.40
N LEU A 9 -10.48 3.84 -13.95
CA LEU A 9 -11.87 3.60 -13.53
C LEU A 9 -12.44 2.29 -14.10
N SER A 10 -11.95 1.82 -15.25
CA SER A 10 -12.44 0.59 -15.89
C SER A 10 -11.82 -0.70 -15.34
N ALA A 11 -10.69 -0.62 -14.61
CA ALA A 11 -10.09 -1.78 -13.96
C ALA A 11 -10.85 -2.23 -12.69
N LEU A 12 -11.67 -1.35 -12.11
CA LEU A 12 -12.45 -1.65 -10.91
C LEU A 12 -13.74 -2.43 -11.17
N THR A 13 -14.18 -2.59 -12.42
CA THR A 13 -15.50 -3.17 -12.72
C THR A 13 -15.49 -4.64 -13.18
N ALA A 14 -14.33 -5.29 -13.25
CA ALA A 14 -14.19 -6.58 -13.93
C ALA A 14 -14.20 -7.83 -13.05
N VAL A 15 -14.47 -7.74 -11.74
CA VAL A 15 -14.50 -8.94 -10.88
C VAL A 15 -15.82 -9.02 -10.11
N SER A 16 -16.84 -9.44 -10.80
CA SER A 16 -18.12 -9.89 -10.21
C SER A 16 -18.09 -11.41 -10.13
N GLY A 17 -17.71 -11.97 -8.98
CA GLY A 17 -17.82 -13.42 -8.84
C GLY A 17 -17.05 -14.05 -7.70
N SER A 18 -17.21 -13.55 -6.50
CA SER A 18 -17.06 -14.24 -5.20
C SER A 18 -17.17 -13.19 -4.09
N ALA A 19 -17.65 -13.58 -2.92
CA ALA A 19 -17.89 -12.70 -1.77
C ALA A 19 -16.59 -12.18 -1.08
N LEU A 20 -15.57 -11.85 -1.87
CA LEU A 20 -14.35 -11.19 -1.38
C LEU A 20 -14.57 -9.68 -1.48
N ALA A 21 -14.54 -9.01 -0.35
CA ALA A 21 -14.57 -7.57 -0.30
C ALA A 21 -13.44 -6.99 -1.17
N MET A 22 -13.80 -6.16 -2.14
CA MET A 22 -12.84 -5.49 -3.03
C MET A 22 -12.76 -4.02 -2.69
N GLY A 23 -11.57 -3.46 -2.70
CA GLY A 23 -11.34 -2.05 -2.48
C GLY A 23 -10.31 -1.46 -3.43
N GLY A 24 -10.43 -0.16 -3.62
CA GLY A 24 -9.42 0.63 -4.31
C GLY A 24 -9.32 2.00 -3.68
N SER A 25 -8.11 2.53 -3.57
CA SER A 25 -7.87 3.85 -3.00
C SER A 25 -6.73 4.59 -3.69
N ILE A 26 -6.83 5.90 -3.64
CA ILE A 26 -5.77 6.82 -4.03
C ILE A 26 -5.36 7.63 -2.81
N GLU A 27 -4.07 7.78 -2.62
CA GLU A 27 -3.46 8.58 -1.56
C GLU A 27 -2.56 9.64 -2.19
N GLN A 28 -2.68 10.87 -1.73
CA GLN A 28 -1.89 12.00 -2.20
C GLN A 28 -1.16 12.63 -1.02
N GLY A 29 0.14 12.51 -1.02
CA GLY A 29 1.04 13.24 -0.12
C GLY A 29 1.60 14.49 -0.80
N LYS A 30 2.47 15.21 -0.07
CA LYS A 30 3.14 16.39 -0.61
C LYS A 30 4.00 16.06 -1.83
N ASN A 31 4.71 14.94 -1.78
CA ASN A 31 5.70 14.54 -2.77
C ASN A 31 5.44 13.13 -3.34
N PHE A 32 4.26 12.56 -3.16
CA PHE A 32 3.92 11.25 -3.71
C PHE A 32 2.45 11.08 -4.01
N THR A 33 2.19 10.17 -4.94
CA THR A 33 0.86 9.61 -5.22
C THR A 33 0.96 8.10 -5.08
N ASN A 34 0.01 7.48 -4.38
CA ASN A 34 -0.08 6.04 -4.23
C ASN A 34 -1.47 5.55 -4.61
N LEU A 35 -1.51 4.52 -5.44
CA LEU A 35 -2.73 3.82 -5.83
C LEU A 35 -2.70 2.43 -5.20
N ASN A 36 -3.79 2.03 -4.54
CA ASN A 36 -3.94 0.70 -3.97
C ASN A 36 -5.19 0.03 -4.54
N VAL A 37 -5.08 -1.26 -4.74
CA VAL A 37 -6.19 -2.17 -4.98
C VAL A 37 -6.07 -3.32 -4.00
N GLU A 38 -7.18 -3.75 -3.41
CA GLU A 38 -7.17 -4.79 -2.38
C GLU A 38 -8.38 -5.70 -2.55
N MET A 39 -8.21 -6.96 -2.16
CA MET A 39 -9.23 -7.98 -2.17
C MET A 39 -9.14 -8.78 -0.87
N GLY A 40 -10.24 -8.88 -0.14
CA GLY A 40 -10.30 -9.61 1.13
C GLY A 40 -9.62 -8.90 2.31
N LYS A 41 -9.07 -7.68 2.15
CA LYS A 41 -8.30 -7.01 3.21
C LYS A 41 -9.15 -6.50 4.37
N SER A 42 -10.46 -6.33 4.17
CA SER A 42 -11.43 -5.89 5.18
C SER A 42 -12.18 -7.04 5.87
N THR A 43 -11.85 -8.29 5.57
CA THR A 43 -12.51 -9.49 6.12
C THR A 43 -11.46 -10.48 6.64
N SER A 44 -11.85 -11.31 7.59
CA SER A 44 -11.01 -12.44 8.06
C SER A 44 -10.75 -13.42 6.91
N GLY A 45 -9.52 -13.90 6.80
CA GLY A 45 -9.12 -14.86 5.78
C GLY A 45 -7.99 -14.39 4.89
N LEU A 46 -7.86 -15.00 3.73
CA LEU A 46 -6.84 -14.63 2.74
C LEU A 46 -7.14 -13.26 2.12
N TYR A 47 -6.10 -12.48 1.91
CA TYR A 47 -6.18 -11.24 1.15
C TYR A 47 -5.10 -11.16 0.06
N ALA A 48 -5.38 -10.37 -0.96
CA ALA A 48 -4.43 -9.95 -1.96
C ALA A 48 -4.46 -8.43 -2.11
N GLU A 49 -3.33 -7.84 -2.43
CA GLU A 49 -3.22 -6.39 -2.66
C GLU A 49 -2.28 -6.09 -3.82
N GLY A 50 -2.51 -4.96 -4.46
CA GLY A 50 -1.62 -4.37 -5.44
C GLY A 50 -1.44 -2.90 -5.14
N ASN A 51 -0.24 -2.37 -5.32
CA ASN A 51 0.01 -0.95 -5.16
C ASN A 51 0.92 -0.41 -6.26
N TRP A 52 0.74 0.86 -6.56
CA TRP A 52 1.64 1.64 -7.38
C TRP A 52 1.87 2.98 -6.71
N LEU A 53 3.12 3.28 -6.46
CA LEU A 53 3.56 4.49 -5.79
C LEU A 53 4.52 5.27 -6.70
N LYS A 54 4.30 6.56 -6.81
CA LYS A 54 5.16 7.47 -7.56
C LYS A 54 5.56 8.64 -6.67
N ASN A 55 6.87 8.83 -6.51
CA ASN A 55 7.42 10.07 -5.97
C ASN A 55 7.32 11.15 -7.05
N THR A 56 6.74 12.30 -6.71
CA THR A 56 6.50 13.40 -7.66
C THR A 56 7.69 14.36 -7.78
N ASP A 57 8.61 14.35 -6.81
CA ASP A 57 9.78 15.22 -6.80
C ASP A 57 10.90 14.66 -7.70
N ASP A 58 11.24 13.40 -7.54
CA ASP A 58 12.32 12.76 -8.31
C ASP A 58 11.82 11.86 -9.43
N GLY A 59 10.52 11.50 -9.42
CA GLY A 59 9.89 10.65 -10.42
C GLY A 59 10.16 9.16 -10.25
N THR A 60 10.73 8.72 -9.13
CA THR A 60 10.89 7.30 -8.78
C THR A 60 9.52 6.64 -8.63
N GLN A 61 9.42 5.42 -9.16
CA GLN A 61 8.18 4.65 -9.11
C GLN A 61 8.44 3.28 -8.49
N THR A 62 7.47 2.80 -7.73
CA THR A 62 7.45 1.42 -7.27
C THR A 62 6.08 0.82 -7.57
N GLY A 63 6.06 -0.45 -7.87
CA GLY A 63 4.83 -1.21 -8.06
C GLY A 63 4.97 -2.56 -7.42
N GLY A 64 3.91 -3.03 -6.78
CA GLY A 64 3.97 -4.29 -6.06
C GLY A 64 2.64 -5.02 -6.02
N VAL A 65 2.76 -6.30 -5.75
CA VAL A 65 1.65 -7.17 -5.41
C VAL A 65 1.96 -7.88 -4.10
N GLY A 66 0.93 -8.13 -3.32
CA GLY A 66 1.07 -8.79 -2.01
C GLY A 66 -0.06 -9.75 -1.74
N ALA A 67 0.17 -10.64 -0.81
CA ALA A 67 -0.83 -11.55 -0.26
C ALA A 67 -0.54 -11.84 1.21
N GLY A 68 -1.57 -12.20 1.93
CA GLY A 68 -1.45 -12.53 3.34
C GLY A 68 -2.75 -13.04 3.94
N TYR A 69 -2.79 -13.01 5.26
CA TYR A 69 -3.92 -13.48 6.04
C TYR A 69 -4.34 -12.43 7.06
N ASN A 70 -5.64 -12.22 7.16
CA ASN A 70 -6.28 -11.37 8.17
C ASN A 70 -6.92 -12.22 9.25
N LEU A 71 -6.76 -11.77 10.49
CA LEU A 71 -7.41 -12.33 11.67
C LEU A 71 -8.18 -11.22 12.39
N GLU A 72 -9.49 -11.37 12.47
CA GLU A 72 -10.36 -10.46 13.20
C GLU A 72 -10.58 -10.97 14.63
N VAL A 73 -10.33 -10.09 15.60
CA VAL A 73 -10.55 -10.36 17.03
C VAL A 73 -11.30 -9.17 17.64
N GLY A 74 -12.63 -9.28 17.70
CA GLY A 74 -13.48 -8.17 18.13
C GLY A 74 -13.33 -6.94 17.21
N PRO A 75 -13.04 -5.76 17.74
CA PRO A 75 -12.86 -4.55 16.94
C PRO A 75 -11.49 -4.45 16.26
N VAL A 76 -10.61 -5.44 16.49
CA VAL A 76 -9.22 -5.44 16.00
C VAL A 76 -9.08 -6.41 14.84
N MET A 77 -8.53 -5.91 13.72
CA MET A 77 -8.08 -6.71 12.59
C MET A 77 -6.56 -6.73 12.59
N LEU A 78 -5.99 -7.92 12.69
CA LEU A 78 -4.55 -8.17 12.51
C LEU A 78 -4.30 -8.73 11.14
N ASN A 79 -3.21 -8.35 10.51
CA ASN A 79 -2.79 -8.97 9.25
C ASN A 79 -1.30 -9.29 9.25
N ALA A 80 -0.95 -10.33 8.50
CA ALA A 80 0.43 -10.67 8.20
C ALA A 80 0.54 -11.13 6.74
N GLY A 81 1.61 -10.76 6.07
CA GLY A 81 1.76 -11.07 4.66
C GLY A 81 3.14 -10.80 4.10
N ALA A 82 3.24 -11.01 2.79
CA ALA A 82 4.43 -10.73 2.01
C ALA A 82 4.05 -10.01 0.72
N LYS A 83 4.99 -9.22 0.21
CA LYS A 83 4.85 -8.46 -1.04
C LYS A 83 6.00 -8.81 -1.99
N ALA A 84 5.77 -8.65 -3.28
CA ALA A 84 6.81 -8.58 -4.31
C ALA A 84 6.74 -7.17 -4.88
N ILE A 85 7.81 -6.39 -4.70
CA ILE A 85 7.86 -4.98 -5.08
C ILE A 85 8.94 -4.77 -6.13
N TYR A 86 8.56 -4.18 -7.25
CA TYR A 86 9.45 -3.69 -8.26
C TYR A 86 9.82 -2.24 -7.95
N LEU A 87 11.11 -1.98 -7.90
CA LEU A 87 11.70 -0.67 -7.66
C LEU A 87 12.22 -0.12 -8.99
N GLY A 88 11.61 0.94 -9.48
CA GLY A 88 11.99 1.64 -10.71
C GLY A 88 12.55 3.04 -10.40
N PRO A 89 13.83 3.16 -9.98
CA PRO A 89 14.41 4.47 -9.76
C PRO A 89 14.60 5.20 -11.09
N LYS A 90 14.48 6.53 -11.07
CA LYS A 90 14.73 7.36 -12.26
C LYS A 90 16.18 7.31 -12.74
N LYS A 91 17.12 7.03 -11.81
CA LYS A 91 18.55 6.84 -12.07
C LYS A 91 19.04 5.63 -11.29
N GLY A 92 19.66 4.66 -11.96
CA GLY A 92 20.18 3.44 -11.37
C GLY A 92 19.50 2.19 -11.92
N ASP A 93 19.88 1.04 -11.37
CA ASP A 93 19.35 -0.25 -11.79
C ASP A 93 17.99 -0.51 -11.13
N ASN A 94 17.09 -1.09 -11.91
CA ASN A 94 15.82 -1.59 -11.40
C ASN A 94 16.05 -2.72 -10.39
N GLY A 95 15.20 -2.81 -9.40
CA GLY A 95 15.30 -3.80 -8.35
C GLY A 95 13.99 -4.50 -8.02
N VAL A 96 14.13 -5.64 -7.37
CA VAL A 96 12.99 -6.35 -6.80
C VAL A 96 13.27 -6.58 -5.32
N ALA A 97 12.27 -6.32 -4.48
CA ALA A 97 12.28 -6.60 -3.05
C ALA A 97 11.10 -7.50 -2.68
N PHE A 98 11.31 -8.37 -1.69
CA PHE A 98 10.29 -9.26 -1.15
C PHE A 98 10.07 -8.96 0.34
N PRO A 99 9.41 -7.84 0.68
CA PRO A 99 9.14 -7.49 2.06
C PRO A 99 8.09 -8.40 2.69
N ILE A 100 8.34 -8.74 3.95
CA ILE A 100 7.42 -9.42 4.84
C ILE A 100 7.01 -8.46 5.96
N GLY A 101 5.79 -8.60 6.43
CA GLY A 101 5.28 -7.70 7.47
C GLY A 101 3.83 -7.93 7.79
N GLY A 102 3.20 -6.90 8.28
CA GLY A 102 1.80 -6.95 8.65
C GLY A 102 1.33 -5.65 9.25
N GLY A 103 0.13 -5.68 9.80
CA GLY A 103 -0.48 -4.49 10.37
C GLY A 103 -1.59 -4.80 11.35
N VAL A 104 -2.10 -3.74 11.90
CA VAL A 104 -3.25 -3.72 12.79
C VAL A 104 -4.21 -2.63 12.37
N SER A 105 -5.49 -2.92 12.43
CA SER A 105 -6.56 -1.93 12.30
C SER A 105 -7.53 -2.10 13.45
N VAL A 106 -7.95 -1.00 14.04
CA VAL A 106 -8.88 -0.99 15.19
C VAL A 106 -10.09 -0.14 14.80
N ALA A 107 -11.26 -0.75 14.80
CA ALA A 107 -12.53 -0.06 14.64
C ALA A 107 -12.87 0.68 15.93
N LEU A 108 -12.77 2.02 15.91
CA LEU A 108 -13.17 2.87 17.02
C LEU A 108 -14.70 3.07 17.05
N THR A 109 -15.29 3.13 15.87
CA THR A 109 -16.74 3.17 15.62
C THR A 109 -17.04 2.42 14.32
N ASP A 110 -18.32 2.26 13.97
CA ASP A 110 -18.75 1.64 12.70
C ASP A 110 -18.22 2.39 11.45
N SER A 111 -17.77 3.62 11.63
CA SER A 111 -17.31 4.48 10.53
C SER A 111 -15.85 4.91 10.65
N ILE A 112 -15.21 4.77 11.80
CA ILE A 112 -13.85 5.26 12.05
C ILE A 112 -12.94 4.12 12.46
N ASN A 113 -11.83 3.98 11.71
CA ASN A 113 -10.77 3.01 12.02
C ASN A 113 -9.42 3.73 12.16
N VAL A 114 -8.60 3.25 13.10
CA VAL A 114 -7.18 3.59 13.19
C VAL A 114 -6.40 2.40 12.69
N PHE A 115 -5.40 2.63 11.85
CA PHE A 115 -4.61 1.56 11.27
C PHE A 115 -3.11 1.86 11.29
N GLY A 116 -2.31 0.80 11.29
CA GLY A 116 -0.87 0.86 11.11
C GLY A 116 -0.37 -0.43 10.50
N GLU A 117 0.57 -0.33 9.58
CA GLU A 117 1.21 -1.47 8.92
C GLU A 117 2.70 -1.20 8.69
N GLY A 118 3.48 -2.26 8.67
CA GLY A 118 4.91 -2.19 8.41
C GLY A 118 5.42 -3.44 7.70
N TYR A 119 6.32 -3.22 6.74
CA TYR A 119 6.95 -4.26 5.94
C TYR A 119 8.44 -4.03 5.84
N VAL A 120 9.22 -5.10 5.92
CA VAL A 120 10.68 -5.05 5.81
C VAL A 120 11.18 -6.16 4.91
N ALA A 121 12.16 -5.83 4.07
CA ALA A 121 12.92 -6.83 3.34
C ALA A 121 14.41 -6.66 3.66
N PRO A 122 14.99 -7.51 4.52
CA PRO A 122 16.39 -7.48 4.84
C PRO A 122 17.26 -7.94 3.66
N ASN A 123 18.57 -7.70 3.77
CA ASN A 123 19.54 -8.20 2.80
C ASN A 123 19.40 -9.71 2.61
N GLY A 124 19.21 -10.15 1.37
CA GLY A 124 18.91 -11.55 1.00
C GLY A 124 17.50 -11.73 0.44
N LEU A 125 16.56 -10.87 0.77
CA LEU A 125 15.24 -10.78 0.14
C LEU A 125 15.15 -9.67 -0.91
N ASN A 126 16.29 -9.14 -1.33
CA ASN A 126 16.40 -8.06 -2.32
C ASN A 126 17.53 -8.39 -3.30
N ASN A 127 17.39 -7.98 -4.56
CA ASN A 127 18.47 -8.16 -5.55
C ASN A 127 19.34 -6.91 -5.73
N SER A 128 18.75 -5.70 -5.70
CA SER A 128 19.46 -4.44 -6.04
C SER A 128 19.60 -3.48 -4.86
N VAL A 129 18.91 -3.72 -3.75
CA VAL A 129 18.98 -2.92 -2.53
C VAL A 129 19.39 -3.78 -1.34
N LYS A 130 19.98 -3.16 -0.31
CA LYS A 130 20.40 -3.87 0.90
C LYS A 130 19.23 -4.14 1.83
N ASN A 131 18.41 -3.11 2.09
CA ASN A 131 17.21 -3.21 2.91
C ASN A 131 16.08 -2.40 2.26
N TYR A 132 14.86 -2.83 2.48
CA TYR A 132 13.63 -2.10 2.18
C TYR A 132 12.81 -1.99 3.46
N VAL A 133 12.30 -0.80 3.75
CA VAL A 133 11.42 -0.56 4.89
C VAL A 133 10.23 0.26 4.42
N GLU A 134 9.04 -0.19 4.76
CA GLU A 134 7.79 0.52 4.54
C GLU A 134 7.03 0.58 5.85
N ALA A 135 6.54 1.76 6.22
CA ALA A 135 5.63 1.97 7.33
C ALA A 135 4.50 2.92 6.89
N ASN A 136 3.30 2.59 7.29
CA ASN A 136 2.10 3.38 6.99
C ASN A 136 1.15 3.33 8.17
N GLY A 137 0.55 4.46 8.54
CA GLY A 137 -0.43 4.52 9.60
C GLY A 137 -1.30 5.74 9.51
N GLY A 138 -2.50 5.65 10.06
CA GLY A 138 -3.44 6.75 9.97
C GLY A 138 -4.83 6.43 10.52
N VAL A 139 -5.76 7.26 10.09
CA VAL A 139 -7.19 7.14 10.40
C VAL A 139 -7.97 7.08 9.10
N SER A 140 -8.95 6.22 9.05
CA SER A 140 -9.92 6.14 7.98
C SER A 140 -11.33 6.42 8.49
N TRP A 141 -12.10 7.12 7.69
CA TRP A 141 -13.50 7.44 7.95
C TRP A 141 -14.37 7.06 6.76
N THR A 142 -15.39 6.26 7.02
CA THR A 142 -16.37 5.79 6.03
C THR A 142 -17.72 6.46 6.28
N PRO A 143 -17.93 7.69 5.78
CA PRO A 143 -19.18 8.42 6.01
C PRO A 143 -20.41 7.69 5.46
N ILE A 144 -20.27 7.08 4.31
CA ILE A 144 -21.33 6.33 3.61
C ILE A 144 -20.65 5.19 2.84
N LYS A 145 -21.04 3.95 3.10
CA LYS A 145 -20.57 2.81 2.28
C LYS A 145 -20.95 3.00 0.81
N PRO A 146 -20.03 2.77 -0.15
CA PRO A 146 -18.70 2.19 -0.01
C PRO A 146 -17.55 3.21 0.10
N VAL A 147 -17.81 4.50 0.34
CA VAL A 147 -16.81 5.58 0.27
C VAL A 147 -16.04 5.70 1.58
N THR A 148 -14.72 5.67 1.51
CA THR A 148 -13.81 5.85 2.65
C THR A 148 -12.83 7.00 2.36
N LEU A 149 -12.63 7.86 3.34
CA LEU A 149 -11.60 8.89 3.37
C LEU A 149 -10.50 8.45 4.32
N LYS A 150 -9.24 8.79 4.01
CA LYS A 150 -8.08 8.45 4.82
C LYS A 150 -7.19 9.66 5.04
N VAL A 151 -6.61 9.76 6.23
CA VAL A 151 -5.49 10.66 6.52
C VAL A 151 -4.43 9.85 7.23
N GLY A 152 -3.18 10.03 6.89
CA GLY A 152 -2.12 9.22 7.46
C GLY A 152 -0.73 9.75 7.18
N TYR A 153 0.24 8.95 7.57
CA TYR A 153 1.65 9.17 7.34
C TYR A 153 2.26 7.90 6.73
N ARG A 154 3.05 8.08 5.68
CA ARG A 154 3.74 6.97 5.00
C ARG A 154 5.23 7.25 4.95
N HIS A 155 6.00 6.24 5.30
CA HIS A 155 7.46 6.22 5.16
C HIS A 155 7.87 5.01 4.32
N VAL A 156 8.65 5.23 3.28
CA VAL A 156 9.24 4.17 2.46
C VAL A 156 10.69 4.52 2.22
N SER A 157 11.59 3.63 2.62
CA SER A 157 13.03 3.82 2.43
C SER A 157 13.70 2.56 1.91
N VAL A 158 14.78 2.76 1.17
CA VAL A 158 15.66 1.71 0.66
C VAL A 158 17.10 2.05 1.02
N ASP A 159 17.84 1.07 1.52
CA ASP A 159 19.29 1.19 1.68
C ASP A 159 19.99 0.69 0.43
N GLY A 160 20.94 1.46 -0.07
CA GLY A 160 21.74 1.06 -1.22
C GLY A 160 22.64 -0.12 -0.91
N LYS A 161 22.88 -0.97 -1.91
CA LYS A 161 23.82 -2.09 -1.86
C LYS A 161 25.21 -1.63 -2.34
N ASP A 162 26.27 -2.28 -1.86
CA ASP A 162 27.67 -2.08 -2.30
C ASP A 162 28.17 -0.62 -2.12
N GLY A 163 27.86 -0.01 -0.96
CA GLY A 163 28.31 1.34 -0.62
C GLY A 163 27.50 2.48 -1.25
N ARG A 164 26.43 2.17 -1.97
CA ARG A 164 25.51 3.20 -2.48
C ARG A 164 24.70 3.82 -1.32
N PRO A 165 24.44 5.13 -1.34
CA PRO A 165 23.63 5.77 -0.31
C PRO A 165 22.19 5.24 -0.33
N GLY A 166 21.59 5.16 0.85
CA GLY A 166 20.17 4.90 1.00
C GLY A 166 19.33 6.05 0.47
N HIS A 167 18.12 5.75 0.02
CA HIS A 167 17.15 6.75 -0.44
C HIS A 167 15.82 6.57 0.28
N THR A 168 15.29 7.67 0.79
CA THR A 168 13.90 7.75 1.24
C THR A 168 13.02 8.04 0.02
N LEU A 169 12.18 7.08 -0.34
CA LEU A 169 11.28 7.20 -1.49
C LEU A 169 10.06 8.04 -1.14
N VAL A 170 9.55 7.87 0.07
CA VAL A 170 8.40 8.60 0.61
C VAL A 170 8.62 8.85 2.08
N ASP A 171 8.33 10.07 2.51
CA ASP A 171 8.32 10.45 3.93
C ASP A 171 7.37 11.62 4.11
N GLY A 172 6.13 11.34 4.52
CA GLY A 172 5.18 12.42 4.66
C GLY A 172 3.75 12.02 4.95
N ALA A 173 3.02 13.03 5.40
CA ALA A 173 1.58 12.94 5.59
C ALA A 173 0.85 12.91 4.24
N TYR A 174 -0.30 12.26 4.22
CA TYR A 174 -1.18 12.17 3.05
C TYR A 174 -2.66 12.28 3.41
N VAL A 175 -3.42 12.62 2.41
CA VAL A 175 -4.88 12.45 2.39
C VAL A 175 -5.22 11.45 1.28
N GLY A 176 -6.28 10.70 1.47
CA GLY A 176 -6.69 9.70 0.49
C GLY A 176 -8.19 9.48 0.47
N GLY A 177 -8.64 8.87 -0.59
CA GLY A 177 -10.02 8.43 -0.74
C GLY A 177 -10.08 7.09 -1.45
N GLY A 178 -11.11 6.31 -1.15
CA GLY A 178 -11.28 5.00 -1.73
C GLY A 178 -12.72 4.51 -1.71
N VAL A 179 -12.91 3.37 -2.31
CA VAL A 179 -14.17 2.62 -2.29
C VAL A 179 -13.91 1.18 -1.92
N SER A 180 -14.80 0.58 -1.14
CA SER A 180 -14.71 -0.81 -0.67
C SER A 180 -16.11 -1.44 -0.70
N PHE A 181 -16.24 -2.57 -1.39
CA PHE A 181 -17.49 -3.30 -1.64
C PHE A 181 -17.47 -4.65 -0.95
#